data_3b75032be97f12611f0ca624ae30b58b
#
_entry.id   3b75032be97f12611f0ca624ae30b58b
#
_cell.length_a   1.000
_cell.length_b   1.000
_cell.length_c   1.000
_cell.angle_alpha   90.00
_cell.angle_beta   90.00
_cell.angle_gamma   90.00
#
_symmetry.space_group_name_H-M   'P 1'
#
loop_
_entity.id
_entity.type
_entity.pdbx_description
1 polymer ?
#
loop_
_entity_poly.entity_id
_entity_poly.type
_entity_poly.pdbx_seq_one_letter_code
_entity_poly.pdbx_strand_id
1 'polypeptide(L)'
;MLRIGILTSGGDCQALNAAMRGVIKGLIVKRNDLEIYGFRDGYKGLIYDIADRMTPDDFSGILNRGGTILGTSRQPFKKMRIPDENGLDKVKAMKNNYRKYKLDCLVVLGGNGNHKTANMLREEGLNVVTLPKTIDNDLWGTEMTFGFQSAVDIATDTIDRIHTTASSHSRVFIIEVMGHKVGHVTLQSGIAGGADVILLPEIPYDIDKVAEVVENRFAAGKKFSIIAVAEGAISKEDAKLKKKQYKAKLAERRYPSVAYEIAAALEEKTNREIRVTVPGHTQRGGAPCAYDRVLATRVGAYAAELILNKEYGYMVGIVDGDTKKVPLSEVAGKLKYVDPKCQMIKDAKTIGISFGE
;
A
#
# COMPACT_ATOMS: atom_id res chain seq x y z
N MET A 1 16.51 17.39 -26.29
CA MET A 1 15.81 16.09 -26.18
C MET A 1 15.80 15.67 -24.72
N LEU A 2 14.62 15.39 -24.16
CA LEU A 2 14.45 14.96 -22.77
C LEU A 2 14.27 13.43 -22.72
N ARG A 3 15.09 12.72 -21.94
CA ARG A 3 15.07 11.26 -21.82
C ARG A 3 14.63 10.85 -20.44
N ILE A 4 13.50 10.13 -20.36
CA ILE A 4 12.88 9.71 -19.09
C ILE A 4 12.88 8.18 -19.00
N GLY A 5 13.45 7.68 -17.92
CA GLY A 5 13.22 6.30 -17.49
C GLY A 5 12.01 6.25 -16.57
N ILE A 6 11.15 5.23 -16.71
CA ILE A 6 10.02 5.01 -15.82
C ILE A 6 9.94 3.55 -15.40
N LEU A 7 9.65 3.30 -14.13
CA LEU A 7 9.47 1.97 -13.59
C LEU A 7 8.41 1.92 -12.48
N THR A 8 7.77 0.75 -12.36
CA THR A 8 6.83 0.41 -11.30
C THR A 8 7.40 -0.74 -10.48
N SER A 9 7.54 -0.60 -9.16
CA SER A 9 8.23 -1.60 -8.34
C SER A 9 7.49 -1.90 -7.03
N GLY A 10 7.65 -3.14 -6.55
CA GLY A 10 7.00 -3.65 -5.33
C GLY A 10 5.62 -4.25 -5.61
N GLY A 11 4.75 -4.34 -4.59
CA GLY A 11 3.36 -4.76 -4.80
C GLY A 11 2.63 -3.78 -5.73
N ASP A 12 1.81 -4.29 -6.61
CA ASP A 12 1.00 -3.46 -7.51
C ASP A 12 -0.21 -2.84 -6.80
N CYS A 13 -0.88 -1.94 -7.50
CA CYS A 13 -2.17 -1.40 -7.15
C CYS A 13 -2.91 -0.98 -8.43
N GLN A 14 -4.18 -0.65 -8.29
CA GLN A 14 -5.07 -0.37 -9.42
C GLN A 14 -4.66 0.86 -10.24
N ALA A 15 -4.08 1.89 -9.61
CA ALA A 15 -3.88 3.21 -10.22
C ALA A 15 -2.48 3.47 -10.81
N LEU A 16 -1.61 2.46 -10.91
CA LEU A 16 -0.25 2.61 -11.45
C LEU A 16 -0.24 3.16 -12.87
N ASN A 17 -1.06 2.60 -13.75
CA ASN A 17 -1.15 3.04 -15.14
C ASN A 17 -1.67 4.49 -15.24
N ALA A 18 -2.64 4.86 -14.40
CA ALA A 18 -3.15 6.23 -14.34
C ALA A 18 -2.06 7.24 -13.97
N ALA A 19 -1.20 6.88 -13.00
CA ALA A 19 -0.09 7.74 -12.58
C ALA A 19 0.99 7.87 -13.67
N MET A 20 1.40 6.77 -14.30
CA MET A 20 2.34 6.81 -15.44
C MET A 20 1.79 7.68 -16.58
N ARG A 21 0.50 7.49 -16.91
CA ARG A 21 -0.18 8.33 -17.91
C ARG A 21 -0.13 9.81 -17.51
N GLY A 22 -0.36 10.15 -16.25
CA GLY A 22 -0.29 11.53 -15.75
C GLY A 22 1.08 12.16 -15.98
N VAL A 23 2.16 11.44 -15.67
CA VAL A 23 3.54 11.89 -15.92
C VAL A 23 3.76 12.16 -17.42
N ILE A 24 3.49 11.18 -18.26
CA ILE A 24 3.80 11.27 -19.69
C ILE A 24 2.93 12.31 -20.37
N LYS A 25 1.63 12.37 -20.08
CA LYS A 25 0.75 13.42 -20.61
C LYS A 25 1.20 14.83 -20.21
N GLY A 26 1.63 15.01 -18.94
CA GLY A 26 2.16 16.30 -18.47
C GLY A 26 3.43 16.73 -19.24
N LEU A 27 4.30 15.78 -19.57
CA LEU A 27 5.52 16.06 -20.34
C LEU A 27 5.24 16.38 -21.81
N ILE A 28 4.44 15.58 -22.52
CA ILE A 28 4.21 15.74 -23.96
C ILE A 28 3.44 17.04 -24.31
N VAL A 29 2.61 17.55 -23.40
CA VAL A 29 1.93 18.85 -23.59
C VAL A 29 2.93 20.01 -23.64
N LYS A 30 4.08 19.86 -23.00
CA LYS A 30 5.11 20.91 -22.90
C LYS A 30 6.34 20.66 -23.77
N ARG A 31 6.54 19.43 -24.28
CA ARG A 31 7.74 19.04 -25.01
C ARG A 31 7.43 18.08 -26.15
N ASN A 32 7.97 18.40 -27.34
CA ASN A 32 7.87 17.53 -28.52
C ASN A 32 9.08 16.61 -28.69
N ASP A 33 10.15 16.82 -27.91
CA ASP A 33 11.44 16.13 -28.01
C ASP A 33 11.64 15.17 -26.83
N LEU A 34 10.70 14.23 -26.61
CA LEU A 34 10.68 13.29 -25.50
C LEU A 34 11.04 11.87 -25.96
N GLU A 35 11.99 11.23 -25.28
CA GLU A 35 12.26 9.80 -25.34
C GLU A 35 11.90 9.13 -24.00
N ILE A 36 11.16 8.02 -24.06
CA ILE A 36 10.64 7.32 -22.89
C ILE A 36 11.18 5.89 -22.89
N TYR A 37 11.75 5.47 -21.77
CA TYR A 37 12.22 4.11 -21.53
C TYR A 37 11.47 3.49 -20.37
N GLY A 38 10.62 2.50 -20.64
CA GLY A 38 9.90 1.73 -19.62
C GLY A 38 10.74 0.54 -19.17
N PHE A 39 11.21 0.55 -17.91
CA PHE A 39 11.97 -0.59 -17.37
C PHE A 39 11.01 -1.67 -16.89
N ARG A 40 11.13 -2.87 -17.44
CA ARG A 40 10.28 -4.03 -17.12
C ARG A 40 10.55 -4.54 -15.70
N ASP A 41 9.50 -4.97 -15.02
CA ASP A 41 9.58 -5.56 -13.68
C ASP A 41 10.29 -4.67 -12.65
N GLY A 42 10.14 -3.35 -12.75
CA GLY A 42 10.67 -2.39 -11.79
C GLY A 42 12.19 -2.29 -11.78
N TYR A 43 12.78 -2.24 -10.58
CA TYR A 43 14.25 -2.18 -10.45
C TYR A 43 14.96 -3.37 -11.08
N LYS A 44 14.31 -4.53 -11.24
CA LYS A 44 14.88 -5.66 -11.96
C LYS A 44 15.25 -5.27 -13.39
N GLY A 45 14.36 -4.60 -14.10
CA GLY A 45 14.63 -4.12 -15.46
C GLY A 45 15.79 -3.12 -15.51
N LEU A 46 15.87 -2.20 -14.55
CA LEU A 46 16.97 -1.24 -14.47
C LEU A 46 18.32 -1.93 -14.13
N ILE A 47 18.31 -3.00 -13.32
CA ILE A 47 19.51 -3.77 -12.97
C ILE A 47 20.01 -4.58 -14.17
N TYR A 48 19.10 -5.33 -14.81
CA TYR A 48 19.45 -6.32 -15.85
C TYR A 48 19.28 -5.80 -17.28
N ASP A 49 19.10 -4.48 -17.47
CA ASP A 49 19.02 -3.83 -18.77
C ASP A 49 17.82 -4.29 -19.61
N ILE A 50 16.67 -4.46 -18.99
CA ILE A 50 15.41 -4.87 -19.63
C ILE A 50 14.51 -3.64 -19.73
N ALA A 51 14.57 -2.94 -20.84
CA ALA A 51 13.80 -1.71 -21.08
C ALA A 51 13.21 -1.70 -22.48
N ASP A 52 11.99 -1.18 -22.58
CA ASP A 52 11.36 -0.88 -23.87
C ASP A 52 11.42 0.62 -24.16
N ARG A 53 11.70 0.96 -25.42
CA ARG A 53 11.47 2.32 -25.90
C ARG A 53 9.98 2.48 -26.13
N MET A 54 9.38 3.40 -25.39
CA MET A 54 7.94 3.63 -25.41
C MET A 54 7.61 4.92 -26.16
N THR A 55 6.39 4.95 -26.66
CA THR A 55 5.80 6.12 -27.34
C THR A 55 4.70 6.73 -26.45
N PRO A 56 4.30 7.98 -26.69
CA PRO A 56 3.14 8.56 -26.00
C PRO A 56 1.84 7.75 -26.15
N ASP A 57 1.69 7.01 -27.23
CA ASP A 57 0.50 6.19 -27.51
C ASP A 57 0.40 4.98 -26.59
N ASP A 58 1.52 4.44 -26.10
CA ASP A 58 1.54 3.35 -25.12
C ASP A 58 0.89 3.76 -23.78
N PHE A 59 0.79 5.07 -23.51
CA PHE A 59 0.13 5.64 -22.33
C PHE A 59 -1.29 6.13 -22.63
N SER A 60 -1.82 5.86 -23.81
CA SER A 60 -3.22 6.15 -24.16
C SER A 60 -4.11 4.97 -23.75
N GLY A 61 -5.36 5.26 -23.36
CA GLY A 61 -6.34 4.22 -23.01
C GLY A 61 -6.06 3.44 -21.71
N ILE A 62 -5.03 3.79 -20.93
CA ILE A 62 -4.64 3.04 -19.71
C ILE A 62 -5.15 3.64 -18.40
N LEU A 63 -5.91 4.74 -18.43
CA LEU A 63 -6.36 5.45 -17.21
C LEU A 63 -7.16 4.56 -16.26
N ASN A 64 -8.03 3.72 -16.80
CA ASN A 64 -8.90 2.82 -16.04
C ASN A 64 -8.42 1.36 -16.03
N ARG A 65 -7.23 1.09 -16.57
CA ARG A 65 -6.62 -0.25 -16.59
C ARG A 65 -5.84 -0.47 -15.31
N GLY A 66 -6.25 -1.48 -14.52
CA GLY A 66 -5.54 -1.90 -13.30
C GLY A 66 -4.20 -2.58 -13.57
N GLY A 67 -3.47 -2.83 -12.48
CA GLY A 67 -2.12 -3.35 -12.55
C GLY A 67 -1.13 -2.37 -13.19
N THR A 68 -0.12 -2.88 -13.88
CA THR A 68 0.92 -2.06 -14.54
C THR A 68 1.30 -2.64 -15.90
N ILE A 69 1.37 -1.76 -16.91
CA ILE A 69 1.82 -2.15 -18.27
C ILE A 69 3.31 -2.50 -18.33
N LEU A 70 4.10 -2.09 -17.32
CA LEU A 70 5.54 -2.36 -17.24
C LEU A 70 5.89 -3.65 -16.47
N GLY A 71 4.90 -4.25 -15.79
CA GLY A 71 5.17 -5.31 -14.83
C GLY A 71 5.84 -4.77 -13.55
N THR A 72 5.95 -5.61 -12.54
CA THR A 72 6.57 -5.25 -11.26
C THR A 72 7.25 -6.45 -10.62
N SER A 73 8.28 -6.20 -9.82
CA SER A 73 8.92 -7.20 -8.98
C SER A 73 9.33 -6.62 -7.62
N ARG A 74 9.51 -7.52 -6.65
CA ARG A 74 10.03 -7.14 -5.33
C ARG A 74 11.55 -7.26 -5.32
N GLN A 75 12.25 -6.13 -5.23
CA GLN A 75 13.69 -6.04 -5.02
C GLN A 75 13.93 -5.43 -3.63
N PRO A 76 14.21 -6.25 -2.59
CA PRO A 76 14.37 -5.75 -1.23
C PRO A 76 15.55 -4.77 -1.10
N PHE A 77 15.31 -3.59 -0.55
CA PHE A 77 16.35 -2.56 -0.34
C PHE A 77 17.60 -3.12 0.36
N LYS A 78 17.42 -3.97 1.38
CA LYS A 78 18.55 -4.58 2.11
C LYS A 78 19.49 -5.42 1.23
N LYS A 79 19.01 -5.90 0.08
CA LYS A 79 19.78 -6.70 -0.88
C LYS A 79 20.35 -5.88 -2.04
N MET A 80 20.08 -4.57 -2.10
CA MET A 80 20.51 -3.74 -3.25
C MET A 80 22.04 -3.59 -3.33
N ARG A 81 22.71 -3.46 -2.18
CA ARG A 81 24.18 -3.35 -2.13
C ARG A 81 24.89 -4.72 -2.03
N ILE A 82 24.15 -5.81 -2.05
CA ILE A 82 24.69 -7.17 -2.07
C ILE A 82 24.70 -7.64 -3.54
N PRO A 83 25.85 -8.06 -4.09
CA PRO A 83 25.91 -8.64 -5.43
C PRO A 83 24.89 -9.78 -5.61
N ASP A 84 24.45 -10.01 -6.84
CA ASP A 84 23.60 -11.16 -7.14
C ASP A 84 24.41 -12.48 -7.19
N GLU A 85 23.74 -13.58 -7.55
CA GLU A 85 24.34 -14.92 -7.61
C GLU A 85 25.48 -15.01 -8.63
N ASN A 86 25.50 -14.12 -9.63
CA ASN A 86 26.54 -14.03 -10.65
C ASN A 86 27.61 -12.98 -10.33
N GLY A 87 27.59 -12.40 -9.11
CA GLY A 87 28.55 -11.38 -8.68
C GLY A 87 28.25 -9.99 -9.22
N LEU A 88 27.09 -9.73 -9.82
CA LEU A 88 26.72 -8.41 -10.35
C LEU A 88 26.45 -7.41 -9.22
N ASP A 89 27.23 -6.32 -9.22
CA ASP A 89 26.91 -5.13 -8.40
C ASP A 89 25.68 -4.42 -8.97
N LYS A 90 24.55 -4.58 -8.29
CA LYS A 90 23.24 -4.05 -8.73
C LYS A 90 23.22 -2.53 -8.80
N VAL A 91 23.88 -1.83 -7.84
CA VAL A 91 23.90 -0.37 -7.82
C VAL A 91 24.72 0.17 -8.99
N LYS A 92 25.88 -0.44 -9.24
CA LYS A 92 26.73 -0.10 -10.39
C LYS A 92 26.01 -0.40 -11.71
N ALA A 93 25.28 -1.53 -11.80
CA ALA A 93 24.49 -1.89 -12.98
C ALA A 93 23.40 -0.83 -13.26
N MET A 94 22.61 -0.45 -12.25
CA MET A 94 21.58 0.59 -12.39
C MET A 94 22.16 1.94 -12.86
N LYS A 95 23.32 2.34 -12.30
CA LYS A 95 24.05 3.58 -12.74
C LYS A 95 24.52 3.48 -14.17
N ASN A 96 25.05 2.32 -14.58
CA ASN A 96 25.51 2.09 -15.94
C ASN A 96 24.37 2.15 -16.95
N ASN A 97 23.23 1.51 -16.62
CA ASN A 97 22.06 1.52 -17.49
C ASN A 97 21.40 2.91 -17.56
N TYR A 98 21.35 3.65 -16.45
CA TYR A 98 20.92 5.05 -16.45
C TYR A 98 21.76 5.89 -17.45
N ARG A 99 23.10 5.74 -17.43
CA ARG A 99 24.00 6.43 -18.34
C ARG A 99 23.90 5.91 -19.77
N LYS A 100 23.76 4.59 -19.99
CA LYS A 100 23.59 3.97 -21.30
C LYS A 100 22.42 4.58 -22.05
N TYR A 101 21.27 4.72 -21.39
CA TYR A 101 20.07 5.35 -21.95
C TYR A 101 20.12 6.89 -21.94
N LYS A 102 21.19 7.47 -21.42
CA LYS A 102 21.37 8.93 -21.26
C LYS A 102 20.16 9.58 -20.60
N LEU A 103 19.64 8.97 -19.54
CA LEU A 103 18.45 9.46 -18.86
C LEU A 103 18.71 10.80 -18.19
N ASP A 104 17.81 11.75 -18.36
CA ASP A 104 17.78 13.00 -17.62
C ASP A 104 17.12 12.82 -16.26
N CYS A 105 16.15 11.90 -16.15
CA CYS A 105 15.46 11.58 -14.91
C CYS A 105 14.94 10.13 -14.93
N LEU A 106 14.92 9.49 -13.75
CA LEU A 106 14.24 8.23 -13.50
C LEU A 106 12.98 8.49 -12.65
N VAL A 107 11.82 8.11 -13.16
CA VAL A 107 10.54 8.16 -12.45
C VAL A 107 10.26 6.81 -11.82
N VAL A 108 10.08 6.79 -10.49
CA VAL A 108 9.85 5.55 -9.73
C VAL A 108 8.47 5.58 -9.07
N LEU A 109 7.61 4.65 -9.46
CA LEU A 109 6.33 4.42 -8.79
C LEU A 109 6.49 3.26 -7.81
N GLY A 110 6.47 3.54 -6.50
CA GLY A 110 6.77 2.51 -5.51
C GLY A 110 6.29 2.83 -4.09
N GLY A 111 6.34 1.81 -3.22
CA GLY A 111 6.08 1.93 -1.79
C GLY A 111 7.35 2.26 -0.99
N ASN A 112 7.30 2.14 0.34
CA ASN A 112 8.37 2.56 1.26
C ASN A 112 9.76 1.97 0.90
N GLY A 113 9.85 0.67 0.61
CA GLY A 113 11.12 0.03 0.21
C GLY A 113 11.71 0.61 -1.06
N ASN A 114 10.85 0.99 -2.01
CA ASN A 114 11.27 1.56 -3.30
C ASN A 114 11.75 3.01 -3.16
N HIS A 115 11.15 3.79 -2.25
CA HIS A 115 11.64 5.13 -1.91
C HIS A 115 13.02 5.09 -1.27
N LYS A 116 13.33 4.05 -0.45
CA LYS A 116 14.71 3.84 0.05
C LYS A 116 15.71 3.61 -1.06
N THR A 117 15.34 2.77 -2.05
CA THR A 117 16.20 2.51 -3.22
C THR A 117 16.33 3.77 -4.08
N ALA A 118 15.25 4.51 -4.30
CA ALA A 118 15.28 5.77 -5.03
C ALA A 118 16.16 6.82 -4.34
N ASN A 119 16.07 6.95 -3.01
CA ASN A 119 16.93 7.84 -2.25
C ASN A 119 18.41 7.43 -2.34
N MET A 120 18.72 6.13 -2.25
CA MET A 120 20.06 5.60 -2.47
C MET A 120 20.60 5.99 -3.87
N LEU A 121 19.79 5.84 -4.93
CA LEU A 121 20.20 6.23 -6.28
C LEU A 121 20.42 7.74 -6.39
N ARG A 122 19.61 8.55 -5.71
CA ARG A 122 19.82 10.00 -5.60
C ARG A 122 21.18 10.30 -4.95
N GLU A 123 21.52 9.62 -3.85
CA GLU A 123 22.82 9.76 -3.17
C GLU A 123 23.99 9.32 -4.06
N GLU A 124 23.75 8.36 -4.97
CA GLU A 124 24.70 7.93 -6.01
C GLU A 124 24.77 8.89 -7.21
N GLY A 125 24.09 10.03 -7.14
CA GLY A 125 24.13 11.11 -8.14
C GLY A 125 23.16 10.97 -9.32
N LEU A 126 22.12 10.16 -9.21
CA LEU A 126 21.09 10.04 -10.24
C LEU A 126 19.94 11.01 -9.96
N ASN A 127 19.39 11.58 -11.02
CA ASN A 127 18.16 12.38 -10.96
C ASN A 127 16.96 11.45 -10.86
N VAL A 128 16.22 11.52 -9.76
CA VAL A 128 15.07 10.66 -9.48
C VAL A 128 13.90 11.50 -9.01
N VAL A 129 12.70 11.20 -9.51
CA VAL A 129 11.41 11.66 -8.99
C VAL A 129 10.57 10.45 -8.65
N THR A 130 9.87 10.46 -7.52
CA THR A 130 9.08 9.30 -7.10
C THR A 130 7.61 9.64 -6.86
N LEU A 131 6.75 8.64 -7.03
CA LEU A 131 5.31 8.73 -6.82
C LEU A 131 4.85 7.76 -5.73
N PRO A 132 3.93 8.17 -4.84
CA PRO A 132 3.53 7.43 -3.65
C PRO A 132 2.54 6.30 -3.99
N LYS A 133 3.06 5.16 -4.39
CA LYS A 133 2.30 3.98 -4.79
C LYS A 133 2.26 2.95 -3.66
N THR A 134 1.13 2.80 -3.03
CA THR A 134 0.81 1.69 -2.13
C THR A 134 -0.68 1.68 -1.81
N ILE A 135 -1.26 0.50 -1.57
CA ILE A 135 -2.61 0.37 -1.02
C ILE A 135 -2.63 0.64 0.49
N ASP A 136 -1.49 0.58 1.17
CA ASP A 136 -1.41 0.61 2.64
C ASP A 136 -1.53 2.03 3.22
N ASN A 137 -1.34 3.08 2.41
CA ASN A 137 -1.27 4.49 2.81
C ASN A 137 -0.23 4.75 3.92
N ASP A 138 0.88 4.01 3.87
CA ASP A 138 1.93 3.95 4.90
C ASP A 138 3.14 4.87 4.64
N LEU A 139 3.10 5.70 3.60
CA LEU A 139 4.21 6.56 3.23
C LEU A 139 4.20 7.88 4.01
N TRP A 140 5.31 8.19 4.65
CA TRP A 140 5.53 9.49 5.28
C TRP A 140 5.61 10.60 4.22
N GLY A 141 5.13 11.80 4.56
CA GLY A 141 5.19 12.97 3.69
C GLY A 141 4.05 13.07 2.66
N THR A 142 3.04 12.22 2.76
CA THR A 142 1.81 12.34 1.98
C THR A 142 0.58 11.96 2.80
N GLU A 143 -0.50 12.68 2.64
CA GLU A 143 -1.79 12.35 3.25
C GLU A 143 -2.39 11.10 2.61
N MET A 144 -2.23 10.95 1.29
CA MET A 144 -2.85 9.91 0.51
C MET A 144 -1.89 9.29 -0.50
N THR A 145 -1.96 7.96 -0.63
CA THR A 145 -1.27 7.21 -1.68
C THR A 145 -2.27 6.68 -2.69
N PHE A 146 -1.91 6.69 -3.98
CA PHE A 146 -2.81 6.13 -4.99
C PHE A 146 -2.81 4.59 -4.96
N GLY A 147 -3.99 4.03 -5.10
CA GLY A 147 -4.30 2.61 -4.89
C GLY A 147 -4.96 2.34 -3.53
N PHE A 148 -4.86 3.27 -2.59
CA PHE A 148 -5.43 3.12 -1.26
C PHE A 148 -6.97 3.12 -1.28
N GLN A 149 -7.58 4.13 -1.90
CA GLN A 149 -9.04 4.22 -1.92
C GLN A 149 -9.68 3.06 -2.65
N SER A 150 -9.09 2.62 -3.77
CA SER A 150 -9.57 1.43 -4.50
C SER A 150 -9.50 0.17 -3.63
N ALA A 151 -8.47 0.02 -2.80
CA ALA A 151 -8.37 -1.10 -1.87
C ALA A 151 -9.40 -1.01 -0.74
N VAL A 152 -9.67 0.19 -0.22
CA VAL A 152 -10.73 0.44 0.77
C VAL A 152 -12.10 0.06 0.19
N ASP A 153 -12.40 0.48 -1.04
CA ASP A 153 -13.67 0.17 -1.71
C ASP A 153 -13.89 -1.34 -1.85
N ILE A 154 -12.85 -2.09 -2.26
CA ILE A 154 -12.92 -3.56 -2.38
C ILE A 154 -13.07 -4.24 -1.02
N ALA A 155 -12.35 -3.77 -0.01
CA ALA A 155 -12.47 -4.31 1.34
C ALA A 155 -13.87 -4.03 1.92
N THR A 156 -14.42 -2.84 1.68
CA THR A 156 -15.78 -2.45 2.07
C THR A 156 -16.83 -3.32 1.37
N ASP A 157 -16.75 -3.49 0.04
CA ASP A 157 -17.68 -4.39 -0.72
C ASP A 157 -17.62 -5.82 -0.16
N THR A 158 -16.46 -6.30 0.26
CA THR A 158 -16.34 -7.61 0.90
C THR A 158 -17.09 -7.65 2.23
N ILE A 159 -16.96 -6.64 3.08
CA ILE A 159 -17.67 -6.54 4.37
C ILE A 159 -19.18 -6.46 4.13
N ASP A 160 -19.65 -5.64 3.19
CA ASP A 160 -21.06 -5.47 2.85
C ASP A 160 -21.70 -6.80 2.41
N ARG A 161 -20.99 -7.58 1.59
CA ARG A 161 -21.46 -8.92 1.17
C ARG A 161 -21.57 -9.87 2.34
N ILE A 162 -20.63 -9.80 3.30
CA ILE A 162 -20.66 -10.63 4.50
C ILE A 162 -21.83 -10.25 5.42
N HIS A 163 -22.22 -8.98 5.52
CA HIS A 163 -23.34 -8.56 6.35
C HIS A 163 -24.63 -9.33 6.05
N THR A 164 -24.95 -9.54 4.78
CA THR A 164 -26.19 -10.22 4.36
C THR A 164 -26.20 -11.68 4.77
N THR A 165 -25.09 -12.40 4.62
CA THR A 165 -24.99 -13.80 5.05
C THR A 165 -24.85 -13.92 6.56
N ALA A 166 -24.16 -12.99 7.23
CA ALA A 166 -24.02 -12.96 8.68
C ALA A 166 -25.38 -12.86 9.37
N SER A 167 -26.24 -11.96 8.88
CA SER A 167 -27.59 -11.78 9.44
C SER A 167 -28.49 -13.02 9.23
N SER A 168 -28.28 -13.76 8.14
CA SER A 168 -29.06 -14.97 7.84
C SER A 168 -28.69 -16.17 8.74
N HIS A 169 -27.46 -16.25 9.19
CA HIS A 169 -26.93 -17.43 9.89
C HIS A 169 -26.62 -17.21 11.39
N SER A 170 -26.82 -16.00 11.91
CA SER A 170 -26.54 -15.67 13.33
C SER A 170 -25.12 -16.01 13.76
N ARG A 171 -24.10 -15.66 12.95
CA ARG A 171 -22.69 -15.99 13.12
C ARG A 171 -21.82 -14.77 13.39
N VAL A 172 -20.62 -15.02 13.90
CA VAL A 172 -19.55 -14.04 13.93
C VAL A 172 -18.68 -14.20 12.69
N PHE A 173 -18.40 -13.09 11.99
CA PHE A 173 -17.50 -13.08 10.85
C PHE A 173 -16.29 -12.20 11.11
N ILE A 174 -15.12 -12.72 10.78
CA ILE A 174 -13.84 -12.00 10.81
C ILE A 174 -13.38 -11.78 9.39
N ILE A 175 -13.14 -10.53 9.01
CA ILE A 175 -12.62 -10.16 7.69
C ILE A 175 -11.20 -9.65 7.85
N GLU A 176 -10.21 -10.38 7.32
CA GLU A 176 -8.82 -9.97 7.35
C GLU A 176 -8.49 -9.05 6.17
N VAL A 177 -8.09 -7.83 6.47
CA VAL A 177 -7.82 -6.78 5.50
C VAL A 177 -6.31 -6.54 5.38
N MET A 178 -5.81 -6.37 4.17
CA MET A 178 -4.42 -6.01 3.90
C MET A 178 -4.07 -4.62 4.46
N GLY A 179 -2.80 -4.34 4.64
CA GLY A 179 -2.28 -3.06 5.16
C GLY A 179 -0.88 -3.20 5.73
N HIS A 180 -0.32 -4.42 5.64
CA HIS A 180 1.02 -4.78 6.10
C HIS A 180 1.25 -4.44 7.59
N LYS A 181 1.83 -3.28 7.89
CA LYS A 181 2.20 -2.87 9.27
C LYS A 181 1.33 -1.76 9.82
N VAL A 182 0.37 -1.29 9.06
CA VAL A 182 -0.47 -0.15 9.41
C VAL A 182 -1.94 -0.48 9.18
N GLY A 183 -2.82 0.15 9.94
CA GLY A 183 -4.24 -0.15 9.96
C GLY A 183 -5.11 0.75 9.09
N HIS A 184 -4.56 1.59 8.21
CA HIS A 184 -5.35 2.59 7.48
C HIS A 184 -6.48 1.98 6.63
N VAL A 185 -6.20 0.90 5.86
CA VAL A 185 -7.22 0.22 5.03
C VAL A 185 -8.31 -0.37 5.91
N THR A 186 -7.90 -1.10 6.95
CA THR A 186 -8.82 -1.77 7.88
C THR A 186 -9.69 -0.79 8.64
N LEU A 187 -9.10 0.33 9.10
CA LEU A 187 -9.86 1.38 9.80
C LEU A 187 -10.97 1.95 8.91
N GLN A 188 -10.63 2.38 7.70
CA GLN A 188 -11.62 3.00 6.82
C GLN A 188 -12.65 2.00 6.30
N SER A 189 -12.22 0.82 5.85
CA SER A 189 -13.17 -0.20 5.37
C SER A 189 -14.03 -0.78 6.50
N GLY A 190 -13.49 -0.92 7.70
CA GLY A 190 -14.23 -1.38 8.87
C GLY A 190 -15.33 -0.39 9.29
N ILE A 191 -15.04 0.90 9.29
CA ILE A 191 -16.04 1.94 9.55
C ILE A 191 -17.07 1.98 8.44
N ALA A 192 -16.63 2.03 7.18
CA ALA A 192 -17.51 2.11 6.01
C ALA A 192 -18.42 0.88 5.88
N GLY A 193 -17.92 -0.32 6.16
CA GLY A 193 -18.67 -1.56 6.13
C GLY A 193 -19.41 -1.88 7.43
N GLY A 194 -19.43 -0.98 8.43
CA GLY A 194 -20.19 -1.15 9.67
C GLY A 194 -19.70 -2.29 10.55
N ALA A 195 -18.39 -2.51 10.66
CA ALA A 195 -17.83 -3.49 11.56
C ALA A 195 -18.10 -3.12 13.03
N ASP A 196 -18.37 -4.11 13.86
CA ASP A 196 -18.61 -3.93 15.29
C ASP A 196 -17.29 -3.84 16.08
N VAL A 197 -16.25 -4.50 15.55
CA VAL A 197 -14.90 -4.49 16.11
C VAL A 197 -13.90 -4.25 14.96
N ILE A 198 -12.92 -3.37 15.20
CA ILE A 198 -11.83 -3.09 14.26
C ILE A 198 -10.50 -3.29 14.99
N LEU A 199 -9.69 -4.26 14.56
CA LEU A 199 -8.40 -4.56 15.16
C LEU A 199 -7.24 -4.07 14.28
N LEU A 200 -6.42 -3.18 14.84
CA LEU A 200 -5.33 -2.48 14.15
C LEU A 200 -3.96 -2.86 14.73
N PRO A 201 -2.89 -2.80 13.92
CA PRO A 201 -1.52 -2.99 14.43
C PRO A 201 -1.11 -1.96 15.47
N GLU A 202 -1.66 -0.75 15.39
CA GLU A 202 -1.32 0.39 16.25
C GLU A 202 -2.03 0.36 17.59
N ILE A 203 -3.07 -0.48 17.74
CA ILE A 203 -3.84 -0.67 18.98
C ILE A 203 -3.82 -2.16 19.32
N PRO A 204 -2.87 -2.61 20.16
CA PRO A 204 -2.80 -4.02 20.56
C PRO A 204 -4.09 -4.47 21.25
N TYR A 205 -4.70 -5.52 20.68
CA TYR A 205 -5.99 -6.03 21.19
C TYR A 205 -5.86 -6.98 22.35
N ASP A 206 -6.91 -7.02 23.17
CA ASP A 206 -7.16 -8.00 24.20
C ASP A 206 -8.29 -8.92 23.74
N ILE A 207 -8.03 -10.20 23.61
CA ILE A 207 -9.01 -11.15 23.07
C ILE A 207 -10.24 -11.29 24.00
N ASP A 208 -10.06 -11.10 25.34
CA ASP A 208 -11.17 -11.14 26.27
C ASP A 208 -12.11 -9.95 26.06
N LYS A 209 -11.57 -8.78 25.74
CA LYS A 209 -12.37 -7.60 25.39
C LYS A 209 -13.14 -7.78 24.08
N VAL A 210 -12.52 -8.43 23.09
CA VAL A 210 -13.22 -8.75 21.84
C VAL A 210 -14.36 -9.75 22.10
N ALA A 211 -14.12 -10.79 22.91
CA ALA A 211 -15.16 -11.76 23.29
C ALA A 211 -16.29 -11.08 24.07
N GLU A 212 -15.98 -10.19 25.02
CA GLU A 212 -16.97 -9.41 25.77
C GLU A 212 -17.90 -8.60 24.83
N VAL A 213 -17.33 -7.91 23.83
CA VAL A 213 -18.13 -7.15 22.83
C VAL A 213 -19.07 -8.09 22.07
N VAL A 214 -18.57 -9.22 21.58
CA VAL A 214 -19.39 -10.22 20.87
C VAL A 214 -20.55 -10.70 21.76
N GLU A 215 -20.27 -11.12 22.98
CA GLU A 215 -21.30 -11.64 23.90
C GLU A 215 -22.34 -10.57 24.27
N ASN A 216 -21.91 -9.34 24.57
CA ASN A 216 -22.81 -8.23 24.88
C ASN A 216 -23.75 -7.92 23.72
N ARG A 217 -23.29 -8.02 22.47
CA ARG A 217 -24.13 -7.82 21.30
C ARG A 217 -25.23 -8.90 21.19
N PHE A 218 -24.86 -10.17 21.38
CA PHE A 218 -25.84 -11.25 21.36
C PHE A 218 -26.81 -11.17 22.54
N ALA A 219 -26.35 -10.80 23.73
CA ALA A 219 -27.20 -10.55 24.91
C ALA A 219 -28.18 -9.39 24.66
N ALA A 220 -27.78 -8.37 23.87
CA ALA A 220 -28.66 -7.28 23.45
C ALA A 220 -29.58 -7.66 22.27
N GLY A 221 -29.69 -8.95 21.89
CA GLY A 221 -30.57 -9.45 20.84
C GLY A 221 -30.05 -9.25 19.40
N LYS A 222 -28.80 -8.84 19.21
CA LYS A 222 -28.17 -8.82 17.88
C LYS A 222 -27.85 -10.24 17.44
N LYS A 223 -28.09 -10.55 16.17
CA LYS A 223 -27.96 -11.92 15.65
C LYS A 223 -26.56 -12.25 15.10
N PHE A 224 -25.71 -11.27 14.86
CA PHE A 224 -24.37 -11.46 14.30
C PHE A 224 -23.40 -10.38 14.77
N SER A 225 -22.10 -10.61 14.53
CA SER A 225 -21.04 -9.62 14.70
C SER A 225 -20.07 -9.67 13.53
N ILE A 226 -19.60 -8.49 13.14
CA ILE A 226 -18.56 -8.30 12.11
C ILE A 226 -17.31 -7.74 12.77
N ILE A 227 -16.19 -8.42 12.54
CA ILE A 227 -14.88 -8.03 13.04
C ILE A 227 -13.95 -7.78 11.85
N ALA A 228 -13.51 -6.56 11.64
CA ALA A 228 -12.49 -6.21 10.67
C ALA A 228 -11.11 -6.28 11.32
N VAL A 229 -10.20 -7.07 10.76
CA VAL A 229 -8.87 -7.31 11.33
C VAL A 229 -7.80 -6.94 10.32
N ALA A 230 -6.88 -6.06 10.68
CA ALA A 230 -5.69 -5.81 9.87
C ALA A 230 -4.77 -7.04 9.89
N GLU A 231 -4.19 -7.42 8.75
CA GLU A 231 -3.23 -8.55 8.66
C GLU A 231 -2.03 -8.43 9.61
N GLY A 232 -1.73 -7.19 10.04
CA GLY A 232 -0.68 -6.87 11.00
C GLY A 232 -1.15 -6.68 12.43
N ALA A 233 -2.43 -6.93 12.76
CA ALA A 233 -2.96 -6.79 14.11
C ALA A 233 -2.17 -7.66 15.10
N ILE A 234 -1.98 -7.15 16.31
CA ILE A 234 -1.15 -7.79 17.34
C ILE A 234 -1.89 -7.80 18.69
N SER A 235 -1.81 -8.90 19.43
CA SER A 235 -2.37 -8.97 20.78
C SER A 235 -1.54 -8.16 21.79
N LYS A 236 -2.14 -7.81 22.94
CA LYS A 236 -1.43 -7.14 24.06
C LYS A 236 -0.26 -7.99 24.57
N GLU A 237 -0.39 -9.31 24.57
CA GLU A 237 0.66 -10.24 24.97
C GLU A 237 1.82 -10.20 24.00
N ASP A 238 1.53 -10.27 22.72
CA ASP A 238 2.55 -10.28 21.66
C ASP A 238 3.25 -8.94 21.52
N ALA A 239 2.56 -7.84 21.79
CA ALA A 239 3.14 -6.49 21.78
C ALA A 239 4.23 -6.31 22.85
N LYS A 240 4.23 -7.12 23.90
CA LYS A 240 5.28 -7.12 24.95
C LYS A 240 6.56 -7.85 24.53
N LEU A 241 6.49 -8.67 23.46
CA LEU A 241 7.62 -9.46 22.99
C LEU A 241 8.67 -8.60 22.30
N LYS A 242 9.95 -8.94 22.51
CA LYS A 242 11.02 -8.34 21.71
C LYS A 242 10.87 -8.77 20.24
N LYS A 243 11.25 -7.90 19.31
CA LYS A 243 11.13 -8.14 17.86
C LYS A 243 11.64 -9.50 17.38
N LYS A 244 12.73 -10.03 17.97
CA LYS A 244 13.28 -11.36 17.64
C LYS A 244 12.36 -12.47 18.12
N GLN A 245 11.80 -12.36 19.32
CA GLN A 245 10.86 -13.32 19.90
C GLN A 245 9.55 -13.36 19.13
N TYR A 246 9.00 -12.18 18.79
CA TYR A 246 7.78 -12.09 17.98
C TYR A 246 7.96 -12.71 16.59
N LYS A 247 9.13 -12.48 15.94
CA LYS A 247 9.43 -13.13 14.67
C LYS A 247 9.54 -14.66 14.77
N ALA A 248 10.13 -15.18 15.86
CA ALA A 248 10.19 -16.62 16.10
C ALA A 248 8.77 -17.18 16.26
N LYS A 249 7.93 -16.55 17.10
CA LYS A 249 6.52 -16.93 17.28
C LYS A 249 5.76 -16.93 15.94
N LEU A 250 5.96 -15.91 15.10
CA LEU A 250 5.33 -15.86 13.77
C LEU A 250 5.78 -17.00 12.84
N ALA A 251 7.04 -17.44 12.93
CA ALA A 251 7.57 -18.55 12.12
C ALA A 251 6.99 -19.91 12.56
N GLU A 252 6.59 -20.02 13.82
CA GLU A 252 5.97 -21.22 14.41
C GLU A 252 4.44 -21.14 14.44
N ARG A 253 3.85 -20.09 13.86
CA ARG A 253 2.40 -19.88 13.86
C ARG A 253 1.66 -21.08 13.27
N ARG A 254 0.74 -21.65 14.05
CA ARG A 254 -0.10 -22.78 13.67
C ARG A 254 -1.15 -22.41 12.61
N TYR A 255 -1.64 -21.18 12.67
CA TYR A 255 -2.73 -20.68 11.82
C TYR A 255 -2.18 -19.95 10.60
N PRO A 256 -2.89 -19.98 9.44
CA PRO A 256 -2.41 -19.34 8.20
C PRO A 256 -2.33 -17.81 8.30
N SER A 257 -3.13 -17.20 9.18
CA SER A 257 -3.11 -15.75 9.40
C SER A 257 -3.64 -15.38 10.79
N VAL A 258 -3.57 -14.07 11.12
CA VAL A 258 -4.03 -13.53 12.42
C VAL A 258 -5.54 -13.70 12.61
N ALA A 259 -6.33 -13.58 11.54
CA ALA A 259 -7.80 -13.76 11.64
C ALA A 259 -8.19 -15.18 12.06
N TYR A 260 -7.49 -16.21 11.58
CA TYR A 260 -7.73 -17.58 12.02
C TYR A 260 -7.30 -17.85 13.45
N GLU A 261 -6.23 -17.19 13.91
CA GLU A 261 -5.79 -17.25 15.30
C GLU A 261 -6.83 -16.62 16.23
N ILE A 262 -7.35 -15.44 15.86
CA ILE A 262 -8.43 -14.75 16.59
C ILE A 262 -9.71 -15.59 16.56
N ALA A 263 -10.06 -16.19 15.42
CA ALA A 263 -11.24 -17.03 15.30
C ALA A 263 -11.22 -18.20 16.29
N ALA A 264 -10.12 -18.96 16.30
CA ALA A 264 -9.97 -20.08 17.22
C ALA A 264 -10.07 -19.67 18.70
N ALA A 265 -9.42 -18.55 19.08
CA ALA A 265 -9.49 -18.03 20.43
C ALA A 265 -10.89 -17.53 20.83
N LEU A 266 -11.63 -16.93 19.89
CA LEU A 266 -13.00 -16.49 20.14
C LEU A 266 -13.99 -17.67 20.20
N GLU A 267 -13.83 -18.71 19.36
CA GLU A 267 -14.65 -19.94 19.44
C GLU A 267 -14.54 -20.60 20.83
N GLU A 268 -13.31 -20.70 21.35
CA GLU A 268 -13.07 -21.25 22.70
C GLU A 268 -13.73 -20.40 23.79
N LYS A 269 -13.71 -19.07 23.68
CA LYS A 269 -14.23 -18.16 24.72
C LYS A 269 -15.74 -17.93 24.64
N THR A 270 -16.33 -17.96 23.47
CA THR A 270 -17.74 -17.60 23.28
C THR A 270 -18.64 -18.78 22.94
N ASN A 271 -18.07 -19.94 22.62
CA ASN A 271 -18.79 -21.12 22.11
C ASN A 271 -19.70 -20.79 20.91
N ARG A 272 -19.29 -19.83 20.05
CA ARG A 272 -20.05 -19.41 18.86
C ARG A 272 -19.37 -19.85 17.58
N GLU A 273 -20.16 -20.07 16.54
CA GLU A 273 -19.64 -20.39 15.23
C GLU A 273 -19.02 -19.13 14.60
N ILE A 274 -17.71 -19.19 14.31
CA ILE A 274 -16.94 -18.10 13.72
C ILE A 274 -16.51 -18.47 12.30
N ARG A 275 -16.62 -17.53 11.38
CA ARG A 275 -16.19 -17.67 10.00
C ARG A 275 -15.15 -16.60 9.65
N VAL A 276 -14.13 -16.99 8.89
CA VAL A 276 -13.07 -16.10 8.44
C VAL A 276 -13.19 -15.89 6.94
N THR A 277 -13.05 -14.64 6.52
CA THR A 277 -12.93 -14.25 5.12
C THR A 277 -11.64 -13.46 4.93
N VAL A 278 -10.81 -13.89 3.99
CA VAL A 278 -9.55 -13.22 3.66
C VAL A 278 -9.60 -12.81 2.18
N PRO A 279 -10.03 -11.58 1.84
CA PRO A 279 -10.04 -11.12 0.45
C PRO A 279 -8.65 -11.11 -0.19
N GLY A 280 -7.59 -10.90 0.61
CA GLY A 280 -6.21 -11.01 0.16
C GLY A 280 -5.92 -10.14 -1.07
N HIS A 281 -5.31 -10.70 -2.10
CA HIS A 281 -4.88 -9.98 -3.29
C HIS A 281 -6.00 -9.40 -4.15
N THR A 282 -7.28 -9.76 -3.94
CA THR A 282 -8.40 -9.08 -4.62
C THR A 282 -8.41 -7.59 -4.34
N GLN A 283 -7.91 -7.16 -3.16
CA GLN A 283 -7.76 -5.76 -2.77
C GLN A 283 -6.74 -4.98 -3.63
N ARG A 284 -5.92 -5.65 -4.44
CA ARG A 284 -4.95 -5.04 -5.37
C ARG A 284 -5.43 -5.05 -6.81
N GLY A 285 -6.44 -5.85 -7.13
CA GLY A 285 -6.91 -6.10 -8.49
C GLY A 285 -8.00 -5.15 -8.95
N GLY A 286 -8.38 -5.28 -10.22
CA GLY A 286 -9.46 -4.51 -10.83
C GLY A 286 -9.07 -3.11 -11.29
N ALA A 287 -10.06 -2.35 -11.73
CA ALA A 287 -9.88 -0.97 -12.18
C ALA A 287 -9.74 -0.02 -10.98
N PRO A 288 -8.95 1.06 -11.09
CA PRO A 288 -8.90 2.09 -10.06
C PRO A 288 -10.26 2.81 -9.93
N CYS A 289 -10.67 3.11 -8.70
CA CYS A 289 -11.83 3.96 -8.45
C CYS A 289 -11.59 5.41 -8.95
N ALA A 290 -12.66 6.20 -9.03
CA ALA A 290 -12.59 7.57 -9.54
C ALA A 290 -11.62 8.43 -8.75
N TYR A 291 -11.62 8.30 -7.42
CA TYR A 291 -10.71 9.03 -6.54
C TYR A 291 -9.23 8.77 -6.89
N ASP A 292 -8.85 7.50 -6.98
CA ASP A 292 -7.47 7.11 -7.30
C ASP A 292 -7.04 7.51 -8.72
N ARG A 293 -7.96 7.51 -9.70
CA ARG A 293 -7.67 8.03 -11.06
C ARG A 293 -7.32 9.52 -11.02
N VAL A 294 -8.09 10.32 -10.28
CA VAL A 294 -7.84 11.76 -10.12
C VAL A 294 -6.54 11.99 -9.37
N LEU A 295 -6.35 11.31 -8.23
CA LEU A 295 -5.15 11.43 -7.41
C LEU A 295 -3.88 11.05 -8.20
N ALA A 296 -3.90 9.90 -8.87
CA ALA A 296 -2.79 9.41 -9.69
C ALA A 296 -2.47 10.38 -10.85
N THR A 297 -3.49 10.97 -11.48
CA THR A 297 -3.31 11.98 -12.52
C THR A 297 -2.66 13.24 -11.95
N ARG A 298 -3.11 13.75 -10.79
CA ARG A 298 -2.56 14.95 -10.13
C ARG A 298 -1.09 14.76 -9.77
N VAL A 299 -0.75 13.67 -9.08
CA VAL A 299 0.64 13.40 -8.68
C VAL A 299 1.55 13.16 -9.90
N GLY A 300 1.02 12.52 -10.95
CA GLY A 300 1.74 12.32 -12.20
C GLY A 300 2.00 13.64 -12.94
N ALA A 301 1.03 14.51 -13.04
CA ALA A 301 1.17 15.84 -13.65
C ALA A 301 2.20 16.70 -12.91
N TYR A 302 2.15 16.73 -11.57
CA TYR A 302 3.13 17.47 -10.77
C TYR A 302 4.55 16.89 -10.87
N ALA A 303 4.69 15.56 -11.00
CA ALA A 303 5.98 14.95 -11.30
C ALA A 303 6.55 15.43 -12.65
N ALA A 304 5.70 15.60 -13.66
CA ALA A 304 6.12 16.18 -14.95
C ALA A 304 6.60 17.63 -14.78
N GLU A 305 5.97 18.45 -13.95
CA GLU A 305 6.42 19.82 -13.64
C GLU A 305 7.79 19.80 -12.98
N LEU A 306 8.01 18.95 -11.96
CA LEU A 306 9.32 18.82 -11.31
C LEU A 306 10.41 18.45 -12.33
N ILE A 307 10.12 17.50 -13.24
CA ILE A 307 11.07 17.08 -14.27
C ILE A 307 11.40 18.23 -15.23
N LEU A 308 10.39 18.99 -15.70
CA LEU A 308 10.57 20.13 -16.59
C LEU A 308 11.38 21.25 -15.95
N ASN A 309 11.20 21.46 -14.65
CA ASN A 309 11.93 22.44 -13.86
C ASN A 309 13.30 21.93 -13.40
N LYS A 310 13.68 20.67 -13.74
CA LYS A 310 14.92 20.02 -13.28
C LYS A 310 15.02 19.91 -11.76
N GLU A 311 13.88 19.74 -11.10
CA GLU A 311 13.77 19.54 -9.65
C GLU A 311 13.72 18.05 -9.33
N TYR A 312 14.82 17.48 -8.93
CA TYR A 312 14.99 16.06 -8.67
C TYR A 312 15.23 15.76 -7.18
N GLY A 313 15.11 14.50 -6.80
CA GLY A 313 15.34 14.05 -5.42
C GLY A 313 14.11 14.17 -4.53
N TYR A 314 12.92 14.24 -5.13
CA TYR A 314 11.66 14.42 -4.42
C TYR A 314 10.67 13.30 -4.70
N MET A 315 9.83 13.03 -3.69
CA MET A 315 8.54 12.36 -3.87
C MET A 315 7.46 13.43 -4.09
N VAL A 316 6.56 13.18 -4.99
CA VAL A 316 5.31 13.97 -5.06
C VAL A 316 4.39 13.50 -3.95
N GLY A 317 4.07 14.34 -2.99
CA GLY A 317 3.12 14.06 -1.91
C GLY A 317 1.84 14.89 -2.05
N ILE A 318 0.80 14.50 -1.33
CA ILE A 318 -0.37 15.32 -1.04
C ILE A 318 -0.19 15.87 0.37
N VAL A 319 -0.15 17.19 0.50
CA VAL A 319 0.02 17.90 1.77
C VAL A 319 -0.94 19.10 1.77
N ASP A 320 -1.79 19.20 2.78
CA ASP A 320 -2.90 20.18 2.87
C ASP A 320 -3.82 20.13 1.64
N GLY A 321 -4.08 18.91 1.12
CA GLY A 321 -4.93 18.66 -0.05
C GLY A 321 -4.29 18.94 -1.41
N ASP A 322 -3.07 19.53 -1.45
CA ASP A 322 -2.36 19.89 -2.68
C ASP A 322 -1.16 19.01 -2.97
N THR A 323 -0.77 18.95 -4.26
CA THR A 323 0.47 18.28 -4.67
C THR A 323 1.67 19.13 -4.25
N LYS A 324 2.59 18.53 -3.50
CA LYS A 324 3.84 19.17 -3.07
C LYS A 324 5.04 18.24 -3.27
N LYS A 325 6.22 18.82 -3.43
CA LYS A 325 7.48 18.08 -3.44
C LYS A 325 7.96 17.83 -2.01
N VAL A 326 8.25 16.57 -1.70
CA VAL A 326 8.76 16.14 -0.39
C VAL A 326 10.14 15.52 -0.59
N PRO A 327 11.19 15.97 0.10
CA PRO A 327 12.54 15.42 -0.08
C PRO A 327 12.58 13.91 0.17
N LEU A 328 13.21 13.15 -0.74
CA LEU A 328 13.35 11.69 -0.58
C LEU A 328 14.08 11.29 0.70
N SER A 329 15.02 12.11 1.17
CA SER A 329 15.72 11.92 2.45
C SER A 329 14.78 11.94 3.67
N GLU A 330 13.66 12.62 3.57
CA GLU A 330 12.65 12.68 4.65
C GLU A 330 11.65 11.53 4.59
N VAL A 331 11.39 11.01 3.39
CA VAL A 331 10.43 9.91 3.15
C VAL A 331 11.06 8.54 3.39
N ALA A 332 12.31 8.38 2.94
CA ALA A 332 12.96 7.07 2.88
C ALA A 332 13.08 6.41 4.26
N GLY A 333 12.33 5.34 4.45
CA GLY A 333 12.40 4.52 5.66
C GLY A 333 11.48 4.91 6.79
N LYS A 334 10.75 6.01 6.67
CA LYS A 334 9.71 6.37 7.62
C LYS A 334 8.38 5.74 7.22
N LEU A 335 7.58 5.37 8.21
CA LEU A 335 6.21 4.88 8.01
C LEU A 335 5.23 5.86 8.63
N LYS A 336 4.08 6.00 7.96
CA LYS A 336 2.93 6.72 8.48
C LYS A 336 1.99 5.71 9.11
N TYR A 337 1.95 5.67 10.42
CA TYR A 337 1.03 4.84 11.21
C TYR A 337 -0.31 5.54 11.40
N VAL A 338 -1.35 4.77 11.70
CA VAL A 338 -2.60 5.33 12.23
C VAL A 338 -2.31 5.87 13.64
N ASP A 339 -2.64 7.14 13.88
CA ASP A 339 -2.57 7.69 15.23
C ASP A 339 -3.76 7.14 16.05
N PRO A 340 -3.53 6.37 17.13
CA PRO A 340 -4.61 5.85 17.99
C PRO A 340 -5.51 6.93 18.60
N LYS A 341 -5.04 8.18 18.59
CA LYS A 341 -5.79 9.34 19.09
C LYS A 341 -6.43 10.19 18.00
N CYS A 342 -6.36 9.77 16.73
CA CYS A 342 -6.96 10.53 15.64
C CYS A 342 -8.49 10.64 15.78
N GLN A 343 -9.05 11.66 15.13
CA GLN A 343 -10.49 11.93 15.21
C GLN A 343 -11.32 10.75 14.69
N MET A 344 -10.91 10.09 13.61
CA MET A 344 -11.62 8.95 13.03
C MET A 344 -11.82 7.79 14.02
N ILE A 345 -10.81 7.48 14.85
CA ILE A 345 -10.93 6.45 15.91
C ILE A 345 -11.88 6.92 17.03
N LYS A 346 -11.83 8.20 17.41
CA LYS A 346 -12.76 8.75 18.41
C LYS A 346 -14.21 8.70 17.91
N ASP A 347 -14.43 9.07 16.64
CA ASP A 347 -15.75 9.03 16.02
C ASP A 347 -16.28 7.58 15.96
N ALA A 348 -15.44 6.62 15.56
CA ALA A 348 -15.79 5.20 15.54
C ALA A 348 -16.19 4.69 16.93
N LYS A 349 -15.42 5.03 17.97
CA LYS A 349 -15.74 4.68 19.36
C LYS A 349 -17.05 5.34 19.83
N THR A 350 -17.33 6.57 19.41
CA THR A 350 -18.56 7.30 19.78
C THR A 350 -19.82 6.59 19.28
N ILE A 351 -19.73 5.91 18.14
CA ILE A 351 -20.85 5.12 17.59
C ILE A 351 -20.83 3.65 18.02
N GLY A 352 -19.95 3.29 18.98
CA GLY A 352 -19.93 1.97 19.62
C GLY A 352 -19.01 0.94 18.96
N ILE A 353 -18.16 1.32 17.99
CA ILE A 353 -17.16 0.41 17.42
C ILE A 353 -16.04 0.18 18.44
N SER A 354 -15.74 -1.08 18.71
CA SER A 354 -14.65 -1.47 19.62
C SER A 354 -13.33 -1.66 18.86
N PHE A 355 -12.22 -1.35 19.53
CA PHE A 355 -10.87 -1.66 19.05
C PHE A 355 -10.18 -2.77 19.87
N GLY A 356 -10.94 -3.48 20.71
CA GLY A 356 -10.43 -4.61 21.51
C GLY A 356 -9.49 -4.17 22.63
N GLU A 357 -9.56 -2.96 23.17
CA GLU A 357 -8.67 -2.44 24.20
C GLU A 357 -9.29 -2.42 25.63
#